data_186c01880faff1644d71ef5c07b238b9
#
_entry.id   186c01880faff1644d71ef5c07b238b9
#
_cell.length_a   1.000
_cell.length_b   1.000
_cell.length_c   1.000
_cell.angle_alpha   90.00
_cell.angle_beta   90.00
_cell.angle_gamma   90.00
#
_symmetry.space_group_name_H-M   'P 1'
#
loop_
_entity.id
_entity.type
_entity.pdbx_description
1 polymer ?
#
loop_
_entity_poly.entity_id
_entity_poly.type
_entity_poly.pdbx_seq_one_letter_code
_entity_poly.pdbx_strand_id
1 'polypeptide(L)'
;MDLKQAWKKKVLSAAAGLEPAELVLKNASFVNVFTSKVQTADIAICCGVIAGIGSYHGLQELDMTGKVVVPGLIDAHMHIETSMVSPAQLSAVLTAHGTTTLITDPHEIANVMGADGIRYMLQATEGLTLDVRVMLPSCVPAASLEDGNAVLRAADLEPFYKHPRVLGLAELMCYRDAADGNPDILNKIDSAARRSLRTDGHAPGLGGKTLNAYAAAGVRADHECSTLAEAMEKLSLGQYIMIREGTAAHNQSALVPLLQDSCADRCMLCCDDRHPNDLLRLGHLDYNIRLAIRQGVDPITAVKAATYYPARFFGLHDRGAIAPGRLADLVVVDNLTDFHVEAVYKNGSSAEQAMHVPEIEPQLEKAAKDTFHMQPVTAAAFRADAPCHVIGMLPGELITEDCGTAAGIDVQKDILKIAVIERHKGSGRIGIGYLHGYGLRRGAVAASVAHDAHNLIVIGTNEADMAAAANRVLADHGGIAVAEHARILAAVPLEIAGLMSTAPLDTVDTQLEEAKAQAFRLGVHRGIDPFMTLSFMSLPVIPKLRITTRGVYDVNRQQLI
;
A
#
# COMPACT_ATOMS: atom_id res chain seq x y z
N MET A 1 -39.86 -1.22 19.18
CA MET A 1 -38.52 -1.46 19.79
C MET A 1 -37.49 -1.10 18.72
N ASP A 2 -36.56 -0.19 19.05
CA ASP A 2 -35.49 0.21 18.12
C ASP A 2 -34.67 -1.03 17.72
N LEU A 3 -34.40 -1.21 16.42
CA LEU A 3 -33.62 -2.34 15.86
C LEU A 3 -32.30 -2.54 16.61
N LYS A 4 -31.67 -1.44 17.02
CA LYS A 4 -30.41 -1.44 17.80
C LYS A 4 -30.60 -2.05 19.20
N GLN A 5 -31.75 -1.80 19.84
CA GLN A 5 -32.08 -2.41 21.14
C GLN A 5 -32.42 -3.90 21.01
N ALA A 6 -33.12 -4.29 19.95
CA ALA A 6 -33.43 -5.71 19.66
C ALA A 6 -32.15 -6.53 19.43
N TRP A 7 -31.23 -6.00 18.62
CA TRP A 7 -29.91 -6.59 18.38
C TRP A 7 -29.14 -6.77 19.69
N LYS A 8 -29.02 -5.70 20.49
CA LYS A 8 -28.28 -5.74 21.75
C LYS A 8 -28.88 -6.74 22.73
N LYS A 9 -30.22 -6.84 22.81
CA LYS A 9 -30.91 -7.78 23.68
C LYS A 9 -30.61 -9.23 23.28
N LYS A 10 -30.57 -9.54 21.98
CA LYS A 10 -30.23 -10.88 21.48
C LYS A 10 -28.80 -11.26 21.84
N VAL A 11 -27.83 -10.36 21.64
CA VAL A 11 -26.43 -10.59 22.04
C VAL A 11 -26.30 -10.84 23.54
N LEU A 12 -26.99 -10.04 24.39
CA LEU A 12 -26.96 -10.21 25.85
C LEU A 12 -27.60 -11.52 26.30
N SER A 13 -28.67 -11.98 25.65
CA SER A 13 -29.34 -13.25 25.94
C SER A 13 -28.41 -14.43 25.64
N ALA A 14 -27.73 -14.40 24.48
CA ALA A 14 -26.72 -15.39 24.12
C ALA A 14 -25.51 -15.36 25.06
N ALA A 15 -25.02 -14.17 25.42
CA ALA A 15 -23.92 -13.98 26.35
C ALA A 15 -24.20 -14.54 27.74
N ALA A 16 -25.44 -14.41 28.22
CA ALA A 16 -25.89 -14.94 29.51
C ALA A 16 -26.24 -16.45 29.46
N GLY A 17 -26.16 -17.08 28.29
CA GLY A 17 -26.52 -18.49 28.09
C GLY A 17 -28.04 -18.75 28.21
N LEU A 18 -28.87 -17.72 28.11
CA LEU A 18 -30.33 -17.85 28.17
C LEU A 18 -30.92 -18.32 26.84
N GLU A 19 -30.26 -18.03 25.74
CA GLU A 19 -30.58 -18.49 24.40
C GLU A 19 -29.29 -19.03 23.73
N PRO A 20 -29.41 -20.01 22.80
CA PRO A 20 -28.25 -20.51 22.07
C PRO A 20 -27.65 -19.38 21.20
N ALA A 21 -26.32 -19.34 21.09
CA ALA A 21 -25.62 -18.48 20.16
C ALA A 21 -25.88 -18.93 18.71
N GLU A 22 -25.70 -18.03 17.74
CA GLU A 22 -25.85 -18.39 16.31
C GLU A 22 -24.76 -19.39 15.88
N LEU A 23 -23.51 -19.13 16.30
CA LEU A 23 -22.36 -20.00 16.08
C LEU A 23 -21.54 -20.11 17.37
N VAL A 24 -21.05 -21.31 17.67
CA VAL A 24 -20.07 -21.55 18.72
C VAL A 24 -18.86 -22.28 18.16
N LEU A 25 -17.69 -21.67 18.33
CA LEU A 25 -16.42 -22.35 18.10
C LEU A 25 -16.08 -23.12 19.38
N LYS A 26 -16.26 -24.44 19.34
CA LYS A 26 -16.09 -25.35 20.49
C LYS A 26 -14.63 -25.67 20.72
N ASN A 27 -14.24 -25.81 21.97
CA ASN A 27 -12.89 -26.25 22.38
C ASN A 27 -11.77 -25.41 21.78
N ALA A 28 -12.03 -24.12 21.49
CA ALA A 28 -11.09 -23.26 20.82
C ALA A 28 -9.91 -22.90 21.72
N SER A 29 -8.69 -23.25 21.31
CA SER A 29 -7.49 -22.62 21.84
C SER A 29 -7.37 -21.24 21.18
N PHE A 30 -7.35 -20.15 21.94
CA PHE A 30 -7.34 -18.81 21.37
C PHE A 30 -6.31 -17.88 22.03
N VAL A 31 -5.79 -16.94 21.26
CA VAL A 31 -4.86 -15.92 21.75
C VAL A 31 -5.64 -14.81 22.48
N ASN A 32 -5.46 -14.76 23.81
CA ASN A 32 -5.95 -13.64 24.61
C ASN A 32 -4.89 -12.53 24.63
N VAL A 33 -5.11 -11.49 23.81
CA VAL A 33 -4.17 -10.37 23.64
C VAL A 33 -4.03 -9.49 24.88
N PHE A 34 -5.00 -9.53 25.82
CA PHE A 34 -4.97 -8.74 27.06
C PHE A 34 -4.07 -9.36 28.11
N THR A 35 -4.05 -10.71 28.19
CA THR A 35 -3.25 -11.45 29.17
C THR A 35 -1.95 -12.00 28.57
N SER A 36 -1.76 -11.87 27.24
CA SER A 36 -0.66 -12.45 26.47
C SER A 36 -0.52 -13.97 26.73
N LYS A 37 -1.63 -14.70 26.68
CA LYS A 37 -1.68 -16.15 26.90
C LYS A 37 -2.61 -16.81 25.90
N VAL A 38 -2.32 -18.06 25.58
CA VAL A 38 -3.30 -18.95 24.94
C VAL A 38 -4.25 -19.47 26.02
N GLN A 39 -5.54 -19.42 25.76
CA GLN A 39 -6.60 -19.96 26.61
C GLN A 39 -7.46 -20.94 25.82
N THR A 40 -8.11 -21.87 26.46
CA THR A 40 -9.04 -22.81 25.82
C THR A 40 -10.44 -22.63 26.40
N ALA A 41 -11.40 -22.32 25.53
CA ALA A 41 -12.82 -22.19 25.87
C ALA A 41 -13.66 -22.21 24.58
N ASP A 42 -14.99 -22.31 24.72
CA ASP A 42 -15.87 -22.03 23.60
C ASP A 42 -15.96 -20.53 23.33
N ILE A 43 -16.07 -20.14 22.08
CA ILE A 43 -16.29 -18.76 21.64
C ILE A 43 -17.71 -18.69 21.05
N ALA A 44 -18.62 -18.05 21.77
CA ALA A 44 -20.01 -17.86 21.32
C ALA A 44 -20.13 -16.59 20.49
N ILE A 45 -20.76 -16.70 19.32
CA ILE A 45 -20.95 -15.62 18.34
C ILE A 45 -22.43 -15.42 18.10
N CYS A 46 -22.90 -14.16 18.14
CA CYS A 46 -24.27 -13.80 17.91
C CYS A 46 -24.33 -12.41 17.25
N CYS A 47 -25.11 -12.28 16.17
CA CYS A 47 -25.30 -11.02 15.45
C CYS A 47 -23.99 -10.34 15.03
N GLY A 48 -23.01 -11.11 14.57
CA GLY A 48 -21.73 -10.61 14.07
C GLY A 48 -20.70 -10.23 15.13
N VAL A 49 -21.00 -10.39 16.41
CA VAL A 49 -20.09 -10.08 17.51
C VAL A 49 -19.84 -11.31 18.39
N ILE A 50 -18.74 -11.30 19.10
CA ILE A 50 -18.45 -12.27 20.15
C ILE A 50 -19.40 -11.98 21.32
N ALA A 51 -20.30 -12.91 21.60
CA ALA A 51 -21.24 -12.82 22.71
C ALA A 51 -20.59 -13.21 24.03
N GLY A 52 -19.80 -14.30 24.03
CA GLY A 52 -19.19 -14.80 25.26
C GLY A 52 -18.04 -15.77 25.01
N ILE A 53 -17.27 -15.99 26.07
CA ILE A 53 -16.15 -16.96 26.15
C ILE A 53 -16.39 -17.82 27.39
N GLY A 54 -16.40 -19.13 27.24
CA GLY A 54 -16.67 -20.05 28.35
C GLY A 54 -17.23 -21.37 27.87
N SER A 55 -18.32 -21.86 28.48
CA SER A 55 -19.07 -23.03 28.02
C SER A 55 -20.40 -22.58 27.45
N TYR A 56 -20.60 -22.77 26.14
CA TYR A 56 -21.76 -22.30 25.41
C TYR A 56 -22.35 -23.36 24.50
N HIS A 57 -23.65 -23.18 24.16
CA HIS A 57 -24.36 -23.93 23.13
C HIS A 57 -24.78 -22.99 22.00
N GLY A 58 -24.70 -23.47 20.77
CA GLY A 58 -25.04 -22.74 19.56
C GLY A 58 -26.04 -23.48 18.67
N LEU A 59 -26.67 -22.71 17.76
CA LEU A 59 -27.46 -23.30 16.66
C LEU A 59 -26.55 -24.06 15.70
N GLN A 60 -25.32 -23.55 15.53
CA GLN A 60 -24.23 -24.21 14.84
C GLN A 60 -23.04 -24.31 15.79
N GLU A 61 -22.42 -25.48 15.83
CA GLU A 61 -21.22 -25.73 16.65
C GLU A 61 -20.12 -26.30 15.76
N LEU A 62 -18.92 -25.71 15.85
CA LEU A 62 -17.74 -26.13 15.09
C LEU A 62 -16.63 -26.50 16.08
N ASP A 63 -16.11 -27.71 16.00
CA ASP A 63 -15.03 -28.17 16.85
C ASP A 63 -13.68 -27.61 16.37
N MET A 64 -13.00 -26.89 17.26
CA MET A 64 -11.67 -26.27 17.03
C MET A 64 -10.55 -27.03 17.74
N THR A 65 -10.78 -28.26 18.14
CA THR A 65 -9.76 -29.10 18.82
C THR A 65 -8.51 -29.20 17.93
N GLY A 66 -7.35 -28.86 18.49
CA GLY A 66 -6.05 -28.91 17.80
C GLY A 66 -5.74 -27.67 16.95
N LYS A 67 -6.63 -26.68 16.88
CA LYS A 67 -6.45 -25.43 16.14
C LYS A 67 -6.33 -24.23 17.09
N VAL A 68 -5.77 -23.13 16.57
CA VAL A 68 -5.66 -21.88 17.34
C VAL A 68 -6.49 -20.79 16.65
N VAL A 69 -7.28 -20.08 17.45
CA VAL A 69 -8.06 -18.92 16.98
C VAL A 69 -7.35 -17.64 17.40
N VAL A 70 -7.12 -16.76 16.44
CA VAL A 70 -6.56 -15.42 16.67
C VAL A 70 -7.54 -14.35 16.22
N PRO A 71 -7.44 -13.11 16.70
CA PRO A 71 -8.24 -12.01 16.14
C PRO A 71 -7.95 -11.81 14.65
N GLY A 72 -8.91 -11.32 13.89
CA GLY A 72 -8.71 -10.93 12.50
C GLY A 72 -7.54 -9.95 12.36
N LEU A 73 -6.68 -10.20 11.37
CA LEU A 73 -5.47 -9.41 11.15
C LEU A 73 -5.84 -8.01 10.63
N ILE A 74 -5.05 -7.02 11.03
CA ILE A 74 -5.21 -5.60 10.69
C ILE A 74 -3.89 -5.13 10.10
N ASP A 75 -3.87 -4.82 8.80
CA ASP A 75 -2.72 -4.17 8.19
C ASP A 75 -2.72 -2.69 8.54
N ALA A 76 -1.62 -2.24 9.14
CA ALA A 76 -1.52 -0.88 9.67
C ALA A 76 -1.26 0.18 8.57
N HIS A 77 -0.75 -0.24 7.39
CA HIS A 77 -0.46 0.66 6.27
C HIS A 77 -0.25 -0.13 4.97
N MET A 78 -1.02 0.21 3.94
CA MET A 78 -0.87 -0.38 2.61
C MET A 78 -1.46 0.54 1.54
N HIS A 79 -0.86 0.50 0.34
CA HIS A 79 -1.41 1.08 -0.89
C HIS A 79 -2.10 -0.03 -1.69
N ILE A 80 -3.43 0.08 -1.86
CA ILE A 80 -4.22 -0.90 -2.64
C ILE A 80 -3.73 -0.92 -4.09
N GLU A 81 -3.39 0.23 -4.62
CA GLU A 81 -2.99 0.46 -6.01
C GLU A 81 -1.75 -0.35 -6.41
N THR A 82 -0.82 -0.55 -5.49
CA THR A 82 0.42 -1.31 -5.77
C THR A 82 0.19 -2.81 -5.94
N SER A 83 -0.98 -3.31 -5.49
CA SER A 83 -1.42 -4.67 -5.82
C SER A 83 -1.79 -4.85 -7.30
N MET A 84 -1.91 -3.76 -8.07
CA MET A 84 -2.30 -3.72 -9.48
C MET A 84 -3.70 -4.29 -9.78
N VAL A 85 -4.51 -4.60 -8.76
CA VAL A 85 -5.88 -5.10 -8.94
C VAL A 85 -6.90 -4.22 -8.21
N SER A 86 -8.14 -4.31 -8.66
CA SER A 86 -9.23 -3.57 -8.03
C SER A 86 -9.41 -3.96 -6.55
N PRO A 87 -9.96 -3.05 -5.70
CA PRO A 87 -10.20 -3.35 -4.29
C PRO A 87 -11.01 -4.63 -4.06
N ALA A 88 -11.95 -4.96 -4.94
CA ALA A 88 -12.76 -6.17 -4.83
C ALA A 88 -11.92 -7.45 -5.01
N GLN A 89 -11.02 -7.47 -6.01
CA GLN A 89 -10.10 -8.57 -6.23
C GLN A 89 -9.12 -8.72 -5.06
N LEU A 90 -8.56 -7.61 -4.59
CA LEU A 90 -7.63 -7.61 -3.47
C LEU A 90 -8.31 -8.10 -2.18
N SER A 91 -9.55 -7.67 -1.92
CA SER A 91 -10.31 -8.08 -0.74
C SER A 91 -10.40 -9.60 -0.60
N ALA A 92 -10.69 -10.32 -1.67
CA ALA A 92 -10.79 -11.78 -1.66
C ALA A 92 -9.44 -12.43 -1.26
N VAL A 93 -8.34 -11.92 -1.81
CA VAL A 93 -7.01 -12.46 -1.54
C VAL A 93 -6.57 -12.16 -0.10
N LEU A 94 -6.65 -10.90 0.34
CA LEU A 94 -6.21 -10.52 1.69
C LEU A 94 -7.04 -11.22 2.78
N THR A 95 -8.33 -11.39 2.54
CA THR A 95 -9.20 -12.09 3.49
C THR A 95 -8.84 -13.57 3.60
N ALA A 96 -8.50 -14.23 2.50
CA ALA A 96 -8.03 -15.63 2.52
C ALA A 96 -6.74 -15.79 3.35
N HIS A 97 -5.91 -14.75 3.45
CA HIS A 97 -4.72 -14.71 4.30
C HIS A 97 -4.97 -14.17 5.72
N GLY A 98 -6.24 -14.10 6.16
CA GLY A 98 -6.60 -13.71 7.52
C GLY A 98 -6.71 -12.22 7.78
N THR A 99 -6.41 -11.35 6.81
CA THR A 99 -6.56 -9.90 6.99
C THR A 99 -8.02 -9.51 6.84
N THR A 100 -8.61 -9.02 7.93
CA THR A 100 -10.02 -8.64 7.98
C THR A 100 -10.23 -7.13 8.00
N THR A 101 -9.15 -6.38 8.25
CA THR A 101 -9.16 -4.91 8.23
C THR A 101 -7.87 -4.41 7.58
N LEU A 102 -8.01 -3.43 6.70
CA LEU A 102 -6.91 -2.77 5.99
C LEU A 102 -6.96 -1.27 6.26
N ILE A 103 -5.83 -0.68 6.65
CA ILE A 103 -5.66 0.77 6.69
C ILE A 103 -4.92 1.17 5.42
N THR A 104 -5.61 1.88 4.53
CA THR A 104 -5.05 2.27 3.23
C THR A 104 -4.83 3.77 3.12
N ASP A 105 -3.77 4.15 2.43
CA ASP A 105 -3.54 5.50 1.93
C ASP A 105 -3.72 5.52 0.40
N PRO A 106 -4.79 6.13 -0.13
CA PRO A 106 -5.05 6.19 -1.55
C PRO A 106 -4.36 7.40 -2.22
N HIS A 107 -3.13 7.76 -1.83
CA HIS A 107 -2.46 8.92 -2.43
C HIS A 107 -2.09 8.68 -3.90
N GLU A 108 -1.85 7.45 -4.30
CA GLU A 108 -1.52 7.08 -5.66
C GLU A 108 -2.64 7.46 -6.63
N ILE A 109 -3.86 6.96 -6.40
CA ILE A 109 -5.00 7.33 -7.23
C ILE A 109 -5.39 8.80 -7.04
N ALA A 110 -5.13 9.39 -5.87
CA ALA A 110 -5.40 10.80 -5.62
C ALA A 110 -4.46 11.72 -6.43
N ASN A 111 -3.21 11.32 -6.70
CA ASN A 111 -2.32 12.04 -7.61
C ASN A 111 -2.86 12.05 -9.06
N VAL A 112 -3.59 11.00 -9.45
CA VAL A 112 -4.19 10.87 -10.78
C VAL A 112 -5.56 11.55 -10.88
N MET A 113 -6.42 11.41 -9.86
CA MET A 113 -7.82 11.83 -9.92
C MET A 113 -8.21 12.90 -8.90
N GLY A 114 -7.28 13.34 -8.05
CA GLY A 114 -7.57 14.30 -6.98
C GLY A 114 -8.57 13.75 -5.97
N ALA A 115 -9.49 14.62 -5.55
CA ALA A 115 -10.56 14.25 -4.61
C ALA A 115 -11.50 13.15 -5.13
N ASP A 116 -11.62 13.01 -6.45
CA ASP A 116 -12.41 11.93 -7.06
C ASP A 116 -11.73 10.56 -6.88
N GLY A 117 -10.40 10.50 -6.82
CA GLY A 117 -9.66 9.29 -6.47
C GLY A 117 -9.99 8.81 -5.06
N ILE A 118 -10.05 9.73 -4.09
CA ILE A 118 -10.48 9.39 -2.71
C ILE A 118 -11.92 8.89 -2.68
N ARG A 119 -12.85 9.55 -3.42
CA ARG A 119 -14.24 9.09 -3.53
C ARG A 119 -14.33 7.71 -4.17
N TYR A 120 -13.57 7.50 -5.25
CA TYR A 120 -13.51 6.20 -5.91
C TYR A 120 -13.11 5.09 -4.94
N MET A 121 -12.01 5.26 -4.20
CA MET A 121 -11.55 4.25 -3.24
C MET A 121 -12.55 4.03 -2.11
N LEU A 122 -13.21 5.07 -1.62
CA LEU A 122 -14.28 4.93 -0.62
C LEU A 122 -15.47 4.12 -1.17
N GLN A 123 -15.90 4.33 -2.42
CA GLN A 123 -17.00 3.57 -3.03
C GLN A 123 -16.55 2.16 -3.43
N ALA A 124 -15.40 2.01 -4.06
CA ALA A 124 -14.87 0.72 -4.52
C ALA A 124 -14.53 -0.25 -3.38
N THR A 125 -14.48 0.24 -2.15
CA THR A 125 -14.25 -0.57 -0.95
C THR A 125 -15.49 -0.69 -0.06
N GLU A 126 -16.67 -0.21 -0.50
CA GLU A 126 -17.89 -0.28 0.30
C GLU A 126 -18.45 -1.69 0.32
N GLY A 127 -18.78 -2.21 1.50
CA GLY A 127 -19.41 -3.52 1.67
C GLY A 127 -18.56 -4.74 1.29
N LEU A 128 -17.25 -4.56 1.05
CA LEU A 128 -16.34 -5.68 0.86
C LEU A 128 -16.25 -6.55 2.13
N THR A 129 -15.87 -7.81 1.97
CA THR A 129 -15.55 -8.69 3.12
C THR A 129 -14.40 -8.11 3.93
N LEU A 130 -13.39 -7.56 3.29
CA LEU A 130 -12.32 -6.78 3.91
C LEU A 130 -12.86 -5.41 4.35
N ASP A 131 -12.73 -5.07 5.64
CA ASP A 131 -13.07 -3.73 6.14
C ASP A 131 -11.93 -2.75 5.83
N VAL A 132 -12.10 -1.94 4.80
CA VAL A 132 -11.09 -0.96 4.38
C VAL A 132 -11.33 0.37 5.07
N ARG A 133 -10.32 0.84 5.79
CA ARG A 133 -10.25 2.14 6.45
C ARG A 133 -9.29 3.04 5.72
N VAL A 134 -9.64 4.30 5.54
CA VAL A 134 -8.91 5.23 4.69
C VAL A 134 -8.21 6.29 5.53
N MET A 135 -6.93 6.48 5.29
CA MET A 135 -6.18 7.66 5.69
C MET A 135 -6.20 8.64 4.52
N LEU A 136 -6.45 9.93 4.79
CA LEU A 136 -6.52 10.93 3.72
C LEU A 136 -5.12 11.33 3.24
N PRO A 137 -4.87 11.37 1.92
CA PRO A 137 -3.56 11.73 1.37
C PRO A 137 -3.04 13.08 1.86
N SER A 138 -1.84 13.11 2.40
CA SER A 138 -1.24 14.31 2.97
C SER A 138 -0.54 15.19 1.93
N CYS A 139 0.14 14.56 0.98
CA CYS A 139 1.05 15.18 0.03
C CYS A 139 0.66 14.82 -1.41
N VAL A 140 -0.28 15.58 -2.00
CA VAL A 140 -0.66 15.48 -3.40
C VAL A 140 -0.55 16.86 -4.04
N PRO A 141 0.47 17.10 -4.88
CA PRO A 141 1.60 16.21 -5.18
C PRO A 141 2.62 16.16 -4.04
N ALA A 142 3.54 15.19 -4.07
CA ALA A 142 4.65 15.06 -3.12
C ALA A 142 5.68 16.19 -3.26
N ALA A 143 5.88 16.69 -4.49
CA ALA A 143 6.75 17.83 -4.79
C ALA A 143 6.04 18.83 -5.72
N SER A 144 6.21 20.12 -5.46
CA SER A 144 5.53 21.20 -6.20
C SER A 144 5.89 21.28 -7.69
N LEU A 145 7.00 20.66 -8.10
CA LEU A 145 7.43 20.63 -9.51
C LEU A 145 6.76 19.53 -10.33
N GLU A 146 6.10 18.59 -9.70
CA GLU A 146 5.45 17.48 -10.39
C GLU A 146 4.23 17.95 -11.18
N ASP A 147 4.16 17.51 -12.42
CA ASP A 147 2.99 17.74 -13.28
C ASP A 147 1.94 16.63 -13.06
N GLY A 148 1.50 16.44 -11.80
CA GLY A 148 0.35 15.60 -11.46
C GLY A 148 -0.97 16.21 -11.90
N ASN A 149 -2.06 15.44 -11.82
CA ASN A 149 -3.38 15.95 -12.19
C ASN A 149 -3.95 16.92 -11.14
N ALA A 150 -3.66 16.69 -9.86
CA ALA A 150 -4.30 17.39 -8.76
C ALA A 150 -3.30 18.02 -7.78
N VAL A 151 -3.81 19.02 -7.06
CA VAL A 151 -3.20 19.56 -5.85
C VAL A 151 -4.28 19.50 -4.78
N LEU A 152 -4.08 18.70 -3.74
CA LEU A 152 -5.01 18.58 -2.62
C LEU A 152 -4.54 19.43 -1.45
N ARG A 153 -5.33 20.44 -1.11
CA ARG A 153 -5.13 21.31 0.04
C ARG A 153 -5.96 20.83 1.25
N ALA A 154 -5.71 21.39 2.42
CA ALA A 154 -6.48 21.08 3.63
C ALA A 154 -7.99 21.23 3.44
N ALA A 155 -8.42 22.26 2.70
CA ALA A 155 -9.83 22.51 2.40
C ALA A 155 -10.47 21.41 1.54
N ASP A 156 -9.72 20.79 0.65
CA ASP A 156 -10.20 19.72 -0.24
C ASP A 156 -10.42 18.41 0.53
N LEU A 157 -9.65 18.18 1.60
CA LEU A 157 -9.74 16.99 2.45
C LEU A 157 -10.83 17.10 3.53
N GLU A 158 -11.19 18.33 3.93
CA GLU A 158 -12.12 18.61 5.03
C GLU A 158 -13.48 17.87 4.91
N PRO A 159 -14.12 17.78 3.73
CA PRO A 159 -15.39 17.07 3.56
C PRO A 159 -15.30 15.57 3.89
N PHE A 160 -14.14 14.93 3.61
CA PHE A 160 -13.96 13.49 3.77
C PHE A 160 -13.86 13.05 5.22
N TYR A 161 -13.44 13.93 6.14
CA TYR A 161 -13.41 13.61 7.57
C TYR A 161 -14.79 13.31 8.19
N LYS A 162 -15.89 13.58 7.47
CA LYS A 162 -17.24 13.18 7.88
C LYS A 162 -17.54 11.71 7.61
N HIS A 163 -16.74 11.07 6.75
CA HIS A 163 -16.95 9.68 6.37
C HIS A 163 -16.48 8.74 7.50
N PRO A 164 -17.31 7.77 7.95
CA PRO A 164 -17.01 6.95 9.15
C PRO A 164 -15.81 6.00 8.95
N ARG A 165 -15.37 5.77 7.72
CA ARG A 165 -14.20 4.94 7.43
C ARG A 165 -12.90 5.74 7.30
N VAL A 166 -12.93 7.05 7.43
CA VAL A 166 -11.75 7.91 7.45
C VAL A 166 -11.17 7.95 8.86
N LEU A 167 -9.90 7.55 9.02
CA LEU A 167 -9.22 7.42 10.31
C LEU A 167 -8.17 8.48 10.58
N GLY A 168 -7.79 9.29 9.59
CA GLY A 168 -6.76 10.29 9.81
C GLY A 168 -6.16 10.88 8.54
N LEU A 169 -4.98 11.46 8.71
CA LEU A 169 -4.12 11.94 7.67
C LEU A 169 -3.03 10.89 7.40
N ALA A 170 -2.87 10.52 6.15
CA ALA A 170 -1.93 9.52 5.70
C ALA A 170 -0.47 9.99 5.79
N GLU A 171 0.43 9.16 5.36
CA GLU A 171 1.88 9.35 5.41
C GLU A 171 2.31 10.76 4.98
N LEU A 172 3.02 11.45 5.88
CA LEU A 172 3.44 12.83 5.65
C LEU A 172 4.85 12.86 5.04
N MET A 173 4.92 12.68 3.71
CA MET A 173 6.18 12.66 2.94
C MET A 173 6.86 14.04 2.91
N CYS A 174 6.09 15.13 2.93
CA CYS A 174 6.60 16.50 2.95
C CYS A 174 7.13 16.89 4.35
N TYR A 175 8.02 16.07 4.94
CA TYR A 175 8.48 16.27 6.31
C TYR A 175 9.17 17.63 6.55
N ARG A 176 9.84 18.18 5.53
CA ARG A 176 10.47 19.52 5.62
C ARG A 176 9.40 20.60 5.76
N ASP A 177 8.37 20.56 4.93
CA ASP A 177 7.25 21.51 5.00
C ASP A 177 6.58 21.50 6.37
N ALA A 178 6.40 20.29 6.96
CA ALA A 178 5.86 20.17 8.31
C ALA A 178 6.80 20.78 9.36
N ALA A 179 8.10 20.47 9.28
CA ALA A 179 9.11 20.97 10.21
C ALA A 179 9.34 22.50 10.09
N ASP A 180 9.20 23.04 8.89
CA ASP A 180 9.36 24.47 8.58
C ASP A 180 8.06 25.27 8.81
N GLY A 181 6.96 24.60 9.15
CA GLY A 181 5.70 25.24 9.50
C GLY A 181 4.85 25.68 8.32
N ASN A 182 4.88 24.97 7.20
CA ASN A 182 4.01 25.25 6.05
C ASN A 182 2.53 25.30 6.47
N PRO A 183 1.82 26.40 6.22
CA PRO A 183 0.47 26.58 6.74
C PRO A 183 -0.55 25.54 6.23
N ASP A 184 -0.45 25.10 4.99
CA ASP A 184 -1.40 24.09 4.46
C ASP A 184 -1.15 22.72 5.08
N ILE A 185 0.10 22.32 5.24
CA ILE A 185 0.47 21.07 5.90
C ILE A 185 0.04 21.07 7.36
N LEU A 186 0.30 22.16 8.11
CA LEU A 186 -0.16 22.27 9.48
C LEU A 186 -1.68 22.24 9.57
N ASN A 187 -2.41 22.88 8.65
CA ASN A 187 -3.87 22.82 8.60
C ASN A 187 -4.40 21.40 8.35
N LYS A 188 -3.73 20.59 7.51
CA LYS A 188 -4.08 19.17 7.30
C LYS A 188 -3.91 18.37 8.60
N ILE A 189 -2.76 18.52 9.27
CA ILE A 189 -2.46 17.85 10.54
C ILE A 189 -3.49 18.26 11.61
N ASP A 190 -3.76 19.56 11.76
CA ASP A 190 -4.72 20.10 12.73
C ASP A 190 -6.14 19.62 12.45
N SER A 191 -6.51 19.43 11.17
CA SER A 191 -7.84 18.91 10.82
C SER A 191 -8.06 17.48 11.31
N ALA A 192 -7.05 16.62 11.24
CA ALA A 192 -7.07 15.29 11.84
C ALA A 192 -7.07 15.39 13.39
N ALA A 193 -6.16 16.19 13.94
CA ALA A 193 -5.98 16.32 15.40
C ALA A 193 -7.25 16.82 16.12
N ARG A 194 -7.96 17.82 15.57
CA ARG A 194 -9.23 18.32 16.12
C ARG A 194 -10.32 17.25 16.24
N ARG A 195 -10.21 16.16 15.49
CA ARG A 195 -11.13 15.01 15.49
C ARG A 195 -10.60 13.83 16.29
N SER A 196 -9.47 14.01 16.98
CA SER A 196 -8.75 12.94 17.68
C SER A 196 -8.32 11.78 16.73
N LEU A 197 -8.16 12.08 15.45
CA LEU A 197 -7.66 11.16 14.44
C LEU A 197 -6.14 11.22 14.37
N ARG A 198 -5.53 10.22 13.73
CA ARG A 198 -4.07 10.09 13.66
C ARG A 198 -3.51 10.75 12.41
N THR A 199 -2.25 11.18 12.51
CA THR A 199 -1.40 11.52 11.35
C THR A 199 -0.27 10.52 11.31
N ASP A 200 -0.17 9.82 10.18
CA ASP A 200 0.93 8.92 9.87
C ASP A 200 2.12 9.70 9.31
N GLY A 201 3.29 9.10 9.29
CA GLY A 201 4.53 9.69 8.83
C GLY A 201 5.28 8.84 7.82
N HIS A 202 6.08 9.57 7.02
CA HIS A 202 7.00 9.02 6.04
C HIS A 202 8.27 9.87 6.07
N ALA A 203 9.25 9.45 6.86
CA ALA A 203 10.43 10.27 7.11
C ALA A 203 11.70 9.42 7.20
N PRO A 204 12.15 8.80 6.08
CA PRO A 204 13.32 7.93 6.06
C PRO A 204 14.59 8.71 6.46
N GLY A 205 15.35 8.15 7.41
CA GLY A 205 16.61 8.73 7.88
C GLY A 205 16.47 10.05 8.65
N LEU A 206 15.24 10.49 8.96
CA LEU A 206 15.03 11.75 9.69
C LEU A 206 15.38 11.60 11.16
N GLY A 207 16.24 12.48 11.68
CA GLY A 207 16.69 12.51 13.08
C GLY A 207 16.91 13.93 13.63
N GLY A 208 17.31 14.00 14.89
CA GLY A 208 17.73 15.24 15.56
C GLY A 208 16.64 16.30 15.66
N LYS A 209 17.01 17.57 15.45
CA LYS A 209 16.10 18.71 15.63
C LYS A 209 14.94 18.72 14.62
N THR A 210 15.17 18.27 13.38
CA THR A 210 14.14 18.21 12.35
C THR A 210 13.10 17.15 12.70
N LEU A 211 13.51 15.99 13.22
CA LEU A 211 12.60 14.98 13.72
C LEU A 211 11.76 15.50 14.92
N ASN A 212 12.38 16.27 15.82
CA ASN A 212 11.67 16.90 16.93
C ASN A 212 10.58 17.87 16.42
N ALA A 213 10.90 18.68 15.39
CA ALA A 213 9.92 19.60 14.78
C ALA A 213 8.77 18.81 14.10
N TYR A 214 9.10 17.77 13.36
CA TYR A 214 8.14 16.87 12.71
C TYR A 214 7.19 16.19 13.71
N ALA A 215 7.72 15.65 14.80
CA ALA A 215 6.91 15.06 15.88
C ALA A 215 6.07 16.12 16.61
N ALA A 216 6.62 17.33 16.83
CA ALA A 216 5.91 18.45 17.45
C ALA A 216 4.78 18.98 16.57
N ALA A 217 4.89 18.90 15.25
CA ALA A 217 3.82 19.22 14.31
C ALA A 217 2.59 18.29 14.47
N GLY A 218 2.75 17.09 15.03
CA GLY A 218 1.64 16.18 15.33
C GLY A 218 1.70 14.82 14.64
N VAL A 219 2.78 14.50 13.95
CA VAL A 219 2.97 13.18 13.32
C VAL A 219 3.23 12.12 14.38
N ARG A 220 2.49 11.01 14.32
CA ARG A 220 2.40 10.04 15.42
C ARG A 220 2.94 8.65 15.09
N ALA A 221 3.21 8.33 13.84
CA ALA A 221 3.80 7.07 13.43
C ALA A 221 4.81 7.27 12.30
N ASP A 222 5.54 6.22 11.94
CA ASP A 222 6.43 6.18 10.79
C ASP A 222 6.65 4.72 10.36
N HIS A 223 6.65 4.45 9.06
CA HIS A 223 6.89 3.12 8.48
C HIS A 223 8.20 3.04 7.67
N GLU A 224 8.93 4.15 7.53
CA GLU A 224 10.12 4.25 6.70
C GLU A 224 11.43 3.88 7.42
N CYS A 225 11.38 3.55 8.70
CA CYS A 225 12.60 3.18 9.43
C CYS A 225 13.29 1.97 8.79
N SER A 226 14.57 2.12 8.50
CA SER A 226 15.41 1.04 7.96
C SER A 226 16.42 0.49 8.96
N THR A 227 16.64 1.19 10.07
CA THR A 227 17.57 0.77 11.14
C THR A 227 16.92 0.83 12.52
N LEU A 228 17.42 -0.02 13.43
CA LEU A 228 16.98 -0.02 14.82
C LEU A 228 17.25 1.32 15.52
N ALA A 229 18.38 1.96 15.24
CA ALA A 229 18.75 3.24 15.85
C ALA A 229 17.77 4.35 15.47
N GLU A 230 17.40 4.44 14.20
CA GLU A 230 16.40 5.38 13.70
C GLU A 230 15.03 5.16 14.35
N ALA A 231 14.58 3.91 14.40
CA ALA A 231 13.31 3.55 15.00
C ALA A 231 13.26 3.86 16.49
N MET A 232 14.34 3.59 17.23
CA MET A 232 14.46 3.90 18.66
C MET A 232 14.46 5.41 18.92
N GLU A 233 15.06 6.24 18.06
CA GLU A 233 14.99 7.69 18.19
C GLU A 233 13.53 8.17 18.05
N LYS A 234 12.81 7.72 17.02
CA LYS A 234 11.39 8.05 16.79
C LYS A 234 10.49 7.56 17.94
N LEU A 235 10.68 6.34 18.42
CA LEU A 235 9.96 5.79 19.58
C LEU A 235 10.19 6.64 20.85
N SER A 236 11.43 7.11 21.08
CA SER A 236 11.78 7.94 22.24
C SER A 236 11.07 9.29 22.24
N LEU A 237 10.67 9.78 21.06
CA LEU A 237 9.86 10.99 20.90
C LEU A 237 8.34 10.73 20.91
N GLY A 238 7.93 9.50 21.19
CA GLY A 238 6.54 9.13 21.35
C GLY A 238 5.83 8.72 20.05
N GLN A 239 6.54 8.55 18.95
CA GLN A 239 5.97 8.00 17.72
C GLN A 239 5.76 6.48 17.85
N TYR A 240 4.92 5.93 16.99
CA TYR A 240 4.76 4.50 16.77
C TYR A 240 5.57 4.08 15.54
N ILE A 241 6.01 2.83 15.49
CA ILE A 241 6.71 2.26 14.34
C ILE A 241 5.83 1.23 13.67
N MET A 242 5.60 1.39 12.39
CA MET A 242 4.99 0.38 11.53
C MET A 242 6.13 -0.36 10.84
N ILE A 243 6.31 -1.63 11.21
CA ILE A 243 7.38 -2.50 10.70
C ILE A 243 6.87 -3.09 9.39
N ARG A 244 7.43 -2.64 8.29
CA ARG A 244 6.99 -3.08 6.97
C ARG A 244 7.79 -4.26 6.43
N GLU A 245 7.07 -5.14 5.74
CA GLU A 245 7.59 -6.23 4.92
C GLU A 245 6.72 -6.34 3.68
N GLY A 246 7.11 -5.61 2.64
CA GLY A 246 6.41 -5.51 1.36
C GLY A 246 7.22 -6.09 0.20
N THR A 247 6.91 -5.70 -1.02
CA THR A 247 7.68 -6.07 -2.22
C THR A 247 8.89 -5.17 -2.43
N ALA A 248 8.74 -3.87 -2.21
CA ALA A 248 9.80 -2.88 -2.41
C ALA A 248 10.75 -2.79 -1.21
N ALA A 249 10.22 -2.93 -0.01
CA ALA A 249 10.97 -2.69 1.23
C ALA A 249 10.83 -3.85 2.20
N HIS A 250 11.97 -4.39 2.62
CA HIS A 250 12.12 -5.54 3.52
C HIS A 250 12.77 -5.09 4.83
N ASN A 251 12.08 -4.23 5.59
CA ASN A 251 12.65 -3.63 6.80
C ASN A 251 12.44 -4.49 8.07
N GLN A 252 11.57 -5.51 8.00
CA GLN A 252 11.19 -6.30 9.17
C GLN A 252 12.40 -6.94 9.85
N SER A 253 13.33 -7.52 9.10
CA SER A 253 14.51 -8.18 9.68
C SER A 253 15.39 -7.24 10.52
N ALA A 254 15.52 -5.97 10.11
CA ALA A 254 16.27 -4.97 10.85
C ALA A 254 15.54 -4.48 12.11
N LEU A 255 14.19 -4.50 12.10
CA LEU A 255 13.34 -3.90 13.13
C LEU A 255 12.69 -4.92 14.08
N VAL A 256 12.79 -6.21 13.78
CA VAL A 256 12.28 -7.29 14.65
C VAL A 256 12.70 -7.17 16.12
N PRO A 257 13.92 -6.71 16.48
CA PRO A 257 14.28 -6.53 17.89
C PRO A 257 13.32 -5.63 18.66
N LEU A 258 12.61 -4.69 18.02
CA LEU A 258 11.59 -3.86 18.67
C LEU A 258 10.42 -4.67 19.21
N LEU A 259 10.06 -5.78 18.54
CA LEU A 259 8.98 -6.67 18.98
C LEU A 259 9.40 -7.59 20.13
N GLN A 260 10.69 -7.65 20.44
CA GLN A 260 11.26 -8.43 21.55
C GLN A 260 11.56 -7.54 22.78
N ASP A 261 11.39 -6.21 22.65
CA ASP A 261 11.65 -5.23 23.69
C ASP A 261 10.35 -4.78 24.39
N SER A 262 10.50 -4.06 25.47
CA SER A 262 9.45 -3.43 26.26
C SER A 262 8.58 -2.43 25.47
N CYS A 263 9.07 -1.89 24.34
CA CYS A 263 8.37 -0.99 23.46
C CYS A 263 7.52 -1.70 22.36
N ALA A 264 7.41 -3.02 22.39
CA ALA A 264 6.67 -3.81 21.39
C ALA A 264 5.22 -3.33 21.18
N ASP A 265 4.57 -2.83 22.24
CA ASP A 265 3.19 -2.33 22.16
C ASP A 265 3.03 -1.00 21.40
N ARG A 266 4.15 -0.42 20.98
CA ARG A 266 4.20 0.76 20.09
C ARG A 266 4.65 0.41 18.67
N CYS A 267 4.76 -0.89 18.36
CA CYS A 267 5.17 -1.40 17.05
C CYS A 267 4.02 -2.18 16.41
N MET A 268 3.79 -1.98 15.13
CA MET A 268 2.74 -2.63 14.34
C MET A 268 3.37 -3.25 13.09
N LEU A 269 2.78 -4.33 12.57
CA LEU A 269 3.16 -4.88 11.27
C LEU A 269 2.33 -4.23 10.16
N CYS A 270 2.96 -4.04 9.00
CA CYS A 270 2.30 -3.56 7.78
C CYS A 270 2.98 -4.13 6.54
N CYS A 271 2.31 -4.01 5.40
CA CYS A 271 2.84 -4.46 4.11
C CYS A 271 3.39 -3.32 3.26
N ASP A 272 2.81 -2.13 3.33
CA ASP A 272 3.11 -1.00 2.44
C ASP A 272 2.81 -1.38 0.97
N ASP A 273 3.79 -1.47 0.09
CA ASP A 273 3.65 -1.94 -1.28
C ASP A 273 3.69 -3.46 -1.37
N ARG A 274 2.65 -4.08 -1.94
CA ARG A 274 2.59 -5.53 -2.12
C ARG A 274 2.11 -5.92 -3.51
N HIS A 275 3.00 -6.49 -4.33
CA HIS A 275 2.72 -6.88 -5.70
C HIS A 275 1.97 -8.22 -5.81
N PRO A 276 1.32 -8.50 -6.97
CA PRO A 276 0.54 -9.72 -7.18
C PRO A 276 1.28 -11.02 -6.89
N ASN A 277 2.52 -11.14 -7.35
CA ASN A 277 3.33 -12.35 -7.16
C ASN A 277 3.59 -12.66 -5.67
N ASP A 278 3.85 -11.64 -4.85
CA ASP A 278 4.11 -11.83 -3.43
C ASP A 278 2.83 -12.18 -2.67
N LEU A 279 1.70 -11.56 -3.04
CA LEU A 279 0.40 -11.91 -2.50
C LEU A 279 0.05 -13.38 -2.75
N LEU A 280 0.31 -13.88 -3.97
CA LEU A 280 0.00 -15.26 -4.35
C LEU A 280 0.98 -16.28 -3.76
N ARG A 281 2.27 -15.94 -3.63
CA ARG A 281 3.31 -16.91 -3.25
C ARG A 281 3.67 -16.88 -1.78
N LEU A 282 3.67 -15.72 -1.17
CA LEU A 282 4.07 -15.52 0.24
C LEU A 282 2.87 -15.35 1.17
N GLY A 283 1.83 -14.69 0.67
CA GLY A 283 0.67 -14.25 1.44
C GLY A 283 0.74 -12.77 1.81
N HIS A 284 0.08 -12.40 2.88
CA HIS A 284 -0.05 -11.02 3.35
C HIS A 284 0.51 -10.89 4.78
N LEU A 285 -0.24 -10.35 5.75
CA LEU A 285 0.21 -10.24 7.15
C LEU A 285 0.50 -11.60 7.82
N ASP A 286 -0.13 -12.68 7.37
CA ASP A 286 0.20 -14.04 7.81
C ASP A 286 1.67 -14.38 7.51
N TYR A 287 2.20 -13.94 6.37
CA TYR A 287 3.63 -14.07 6.05
C TYR A 287 4.49 -13.22 6.98
N ASN A 288 4.12 -11.95 7.23
CA ASN A 288 4.87 -11.07 8.12
C ASN A 288 4.93 -11.63 9.55
N ILE A 289 3.82 -12.21 10.05
CA ILE A 289 3.77 -12.90 11.34
C ILE A 289 4.70 -14.12 11.32
N ARG A 290 4.61 -15.01 10.32
CA ARG A 290 5.51 -16.18 10.18
C ARG A 290 6.97 -15.77 10.18
N LEU A 291 7.30 -14.70 9.46
CA LEU A 291 8.65 -14.18 9.37
C LEU A 291 9.14 -13.68 10.74
N ALA A 292 8.32 -12.91 11.46
CA ALA A 292 8.65 -12.43 12.80
C ALA A 292 8.92 -13.60 13.79
N ILE A 293 8.07 -14.62 13.77
CA ILE A 293 8.21 -15.81 14.61
C ILE A 293 9.51 -16.57 14.27
N ARG A 294 9.83 -16.75 13.00
CA ARG A 294 11.09 -17.37 12.56
C ARG A 294 12.33 -16.59 13.00
N GLN A 295 12.17 -15.27 13.17
CA GLN A 295 13.22 -14.38 13.67
C GLN A 295 13.27 -14.30 15.21
N GLY A 296 12.48 -15.13 15.91
CA GLY A 296 12.52 -15.28 17.36
C GLY A 296 11.58 -14.39 18.15
N VAL A 297 10.61 -13.74 17.49
CA VAL A 297 9.54 -13.01 18.18
C VAL A 297 8.58 -14.00 18.82
N ASP A 298 8.16 -13.73 20.05
CA ASP A 298 7.08 -14.50 20.70
C ASP A 298 5.82 -14.46 19.81
N PRO A 299 5.22 -15.63 19.48
CA PRO A 299 4.08 -15.69 18.56
C PRO A 299 2.90 -14.83 18.98
N ILE A 300 2.62 -14.71 20.29
CA ILE A 300 1.52 -13.87 20.77
C ILE A 300 1.83 -12.39 20.53
N THR A 301 3.09 -11.98 20.70
CA THR A 301 3.53 -10.62 20.41
C THR A 301 3.42 -10.31 18.92
N ALA A 302 3.81 -11.22 18.03
CA ALA A 302 3.65 -11.08 16.58
C ALA A 302 2.16 -10.92 16.19
N VAL A 303 1.27 -11.75 16.75
CA VAL A 303 -0.18 -11.62 16.57
C VAL A 303 -0.68 -10.26 17.08
N LYS A 304 -0.26 -9.81 18.25
CA LYS A 304 -0.65 -8.49 18.79
C LYS A 304 -0.22 -7.34 17.90
N ALA A 305 0.96 -7.43 17.29
CA ALA A 305 1.48 -6.42 16.36
C ALA A 305 0.69 -6.34 15.04
N ALA A 306 -0.02 -7.41 14.68
CA ALA A 306 -0.90 -7.45 13.50
C ALA A 306 -2.40 -7.40 13.86
N THR A 307 -2.79 -7.14 15.12
CA THR A 307 -4.21 -7.14 15.55
C THR A 307 -4.50 -6.05 16.57
N TYR A 308 -4.07 -6.23 17.81
CA TYR A 308 -4.43 -5.38 18.95
C TYR A 308 -3.70 -4.03 18.95
N TYR A 309 -2.43 -4.00 18.57
CA TYR A 309 -1.66 -2.76 18.56
C TYR A 309 -2.14 -1.79 17.47
N PRO A 310 -2.35 -2.21 16.20
CA PRO A 310 -2.94 -1.33 15.20
C PRO A 310 -4.38 -0.92 15.57
N ALA A 311 -5.22 -1.83 16.10
CA ALA A 311 -6.55 -1.46 16.57
C ALA A 311 -6.51 -0.35 17.64
N ARG A 312 -5.59 -0.43 18.59
CA ARG A 312 -5.37 0.60 19.62
C ARG A 312 -4.90 1.93 19.03
N PHE A 313 -3.93 1.88 18.12
CA PHE A 313 -3.38 3.09 17.51
C PHE A 313 -4.44 3.87 16.74
N PHE A 314 -5.22 3.18 15.91
CA PHE A 314 -6.26 3.81 15.09
C PHE A 314 -7.60 4.01 15.81
N GLY A 315 -7.73 3.62 17.10
CA GLY A 315 -8.97 3.77 17.86
C GLY A 315 -10.09 2.83 17.44
N LEU A 316 -9.77 1.68 16.85
CA LEU A 316 -10.72 0.65 16.44
C LEU A 316 -11.07 -0.25 17.64
N HIS A 317 -11.90 0.27 18.55
CA HIS A 317 -12.19 -0.41 19.81
C HIS A 317 -13.08 -1.63 19.69
N ASP A 318 -13.70 -1.84 18.53
CA ASP A 318 -14.62 -2.93 18.24
C ASP A 318 -13.94 -4.21 17.72
N ARG A 319 -12.62 -4.22 17.49
CA ARG A 319 -11.87 -5.34 16.88
C ARG A 319 -10.47 -5.52 17.46
N GLY A 320 -9.65 -6.40 16.86
CA GLY A 320 -8.26 -6.66 17.26
C GLY A 320 -8.08 -7.48 18.53
N ALA A 321 -9.16 -8.04 19.07
CA ALA A 321 -9.12 -8.94 20.25
C ALA A 321 -10.32 -9.87 20.26
N ILE A 322 -10.17 -11.06 20.81
CA ILE A 322 -11.25 -12.01 21.10
C ILE A 322 -11.81 -11.68 22.48
N ALA A 323 -12.95 -10.97 22.51
CA ALA A 323 -13.60 -10.56 23.74
C ALA A 323 -15.09 -10.25 23.52
N PRO A 324 -15.96 -10.43 24.53
CA PRO A 324 -17.38 -10.10 24.40
C PRO A 324 -17.61 -8.66 23.97
N GLY A 325 -18.53 -8.48 23.03
CA GLY A 325 -18.92 -7.18 22.45
C GLY A 325 -18.02 -6.68 21.30
N ARG A 326 -16.93 -7.39 20.96
CA ARG A 326 -16.11 -7.11 19.77
C ARG A 326 -16.64 -7.86 18.55
N LEU A 327 -16.34 -7.34 17.37
CA LEU A 327 -16.65 -8.01 16.11
C LEU A 327 -16.06 -9.42 16.10
N ALA A 328 -16.81 -10.37 15.60
CA ALA A 328 -16.35 -11.74 15.41
C ALA A 328 -15.53 -11.87 14.12
N ASP A 329 -14.48 -11.04 14.02
CA ASP A 329 -13.44 -11.10 13.01
C ASP A 329 -12.35 -12.04 13.57
N LEU A 330 -12.31 -13.26 13.06
CA LEU A 330 -11.49 -14.35 13.63
C LEU A 330 -10.72 -15.08 12.54
N VAL A 331 -9.50 -15.49 12.85
CA VAL A 331 -8.68 -16.34 12.00
C VAL A 331 -8.38 -17.63 12.72
N VAL A 332 -8.65 -18.75 12.07
CA VAL A 332 -8.28 -20.08 12.55
C VAL A 332 -6.99 -20.49 11.88
N VAL A 333 -5.97 -20.80 12.67
CA VAL A 333 -4.68 -21.29 12.21
C VAL A 333 -4.39 -22.70 12.73
N ASP A 334 -3.55 -23.44 12.02
CA ASP A 334 -3.09 -24.76 12.42
C ASP A 334 -2.37 -24.73 13.78
N ASN A 335 -1.42 -23.82 13.93
CA ASN A 335 -0.65 -23.59 15.16
C ASN A 335 -0.02 -22.18 15.12
N LEU A 336 0.56 -21.73 16.23
CA LEU A 336 1.20 -20.42 16.32
C LEU A 336 2.63 -20.36 15.75
N THR A 337 3.25 -21.49 15.43
CA THR A 337 4.63 -21.55 14.90
C THR A 337 4.64 -21.42 13.38
N ASP A 338 3.86 -22.27 12.71
CA ASP A 338 3.76 -22.30 11.24
C ASP A 338 2.75 -21.28 10.71
N PHE A 339 1.75 -20.96 11.50
CA PHE A 339 0.75 -19.94 11.28
C PHE A 339 0.07 -20.05 9.90
N HIS A 340 -0.35 -21.27 9.51
CA HIS A 340 -1.14 -21.46 8.30
C HIS A 340 -2.60 -21.15 8.56
N VAL A 341 -3.15 -20.24 7.78
CA VAL A 341 -4.56 -19.85 7.85
C VAL A 341 -5.41 -20.97 7.26
N GLU A 342 -6.34 -21.52 8.05
CA GLU A 342 -7.26 -22.57 7.62
C GLU A 342 -8.69 -22.07 7.41
N ALA A 343 -9.13 -21.08 8.18
CA ALA A 343 -10.43 -20.45 8.01
C ALA A 343 -10.43 -19.02 8.54
N VAL A 344 -11.25 -18.20 7.93
CA VAL A 344 -11.45 -16.80 8.31
C VAL A 344 -12.93 -16.53 8.52
N TYR A 345 -13.26 -15.86 9.59
CA TYR A 345 -14.60 -15.40 9.91
C TYR A 345 -14.63 -13.88 9.92
N LYS A 346 -15.56 -13.32 9.19
CA LYS A 346 -15.85 -11.88 9.17
C LYS A 346 -17.23 -11.63 9.74
N ASN A 347 -17.31 -10.83 10.82
CA ASN A 347 -18.57 -10.62 11.53
C ASN A 347 -19.28 -11.95 11.87
N GLY A 348 -18.54 -12.98 12.23
CA GLY A 348 -19.06 -14.30 12.60
C GLY A 348 -19.51 -15.18 11.45
N SER A 349 -19.44 -14.74 10.21
CA SER A 349 -19.72 -15.54 9.03
C SER A 349 -18.41 -15.99 8.37
N SER A 350 -18.40 -17.17 7.72
CA SER A 350 -17.26 -17.57 6.91
C SER A 350 -16.95 -16.51 5.86
N ALA A 351 -15.67 -16.18 5.73
CA ALA A 351 -15.21 -15.21 4.74
C ALA A 351 -15.08 -15.82 3.33
N GLU A 352 -15.20 -17.13 3.19
CA GLU A 352 -15.31 -17.85 1.90
C GLU A 352 -16.69 -17.62 1.29
N GLN A 353 -16.96 -16.41 0.87
CA GLN A 353 -18.20 -16.02 0.20
C GLN A 353 -17.90 -15.58 -1.23
N ALA A 354 -18.93 -15.57 -2.08
CA ALA A 354 -18.80 -14.99 -3.41
C ALA A 354 -18.29 -13.54 -3.30
N MET A 355 -17.32 -13.20 -4.13
CA MET A 355 -16.73 -11.85 -4.18
C MET A 355 -17.85 -10.82 -4.41
N HIS A 356 -17.96 -9.87 -3.49
CA HIS A 356 -18.83 -8.72 -3.67
C HIS A 356 -18.08 -7.67 -4.50
N VAL A 357 -18.71 -7.16 -5.55
CA VAL A 357 -18.20 -6.02 -6.33
C VAL A 357 -19.06 -4.82 -5.97
N PRO A 358 -18.52 -3.81 -5.31
CA PRO A 358 -19.27 -2.61 -4.93
C PRO A 358 -19.81 -1.85 -6.14
N GLU A 359 -20.97 -1.22 -5.98
CA GLU A 359 -21.47 -0.28 -6.97
C GLU A 359 -20.75 1.04 -6.86
N ILE A 360 -20.10 1.47 -7.93
CA ILE A 360 -19.44 2.76 -8.04
C ILE A 360 -20.34 3.69 -8.87
N GLU A 361 -20.45 4.95 -8.47
CA GLU A 361 -21.18 5.95 -9.24
C GLU A 361 -20.69 5.98 -10.71
N PRO A 362 -21.57 5.82 -11.72
CA PRO A 362 -21.16 5.60 -13.11
C PRO A 362 -20.26 6.69 -13.69
N GLN A 363 -20.43 7.93 -13.25
CA GLN A 363 -19.57 9.04 -13.68
C GLN A 363 -18.17 8.92 -13.10
N LEU A 364 -18.05 8.47 -11.86
CA LEU A 364 -16.78 8.28 -11.16
C LEU A 364 -16.03 7.05 -11.71
N GLU A 365 -16.75 5.96 -12.00
CA GLU A 365 -16.16 4.78 -12.65
C GLU A 365 -15.63 5.13 -14.05
N LYS A 366 -16.41 5.89 -14.83
CA LYS A 366 -15.96 6.38 -16.14
C LYS A 366 -14.72 7.25 -16.02
N ALA A 367 -14.69 8.19 -15.06
CA ALA A 367 -13.55 9.08 -14.83
C ALA A 367 -12.29 8.29 -14.46
N ALA A 368 -12.43 7.21 -13.66
CA ALA A 368 -11.31 6.35 -13.29
C ALA A 368 -10.70 5.60 -14.50
N LYS A 369 -11.49 5.33 -15.54
CA LYS A 369 -11.04 4.68 -16.78
C LYS A 369 -10.62 5.68 -17.87
N ASP A 370 -10.80 6.98 -17.65
CA ASP A 370 -10.50 8.06 -18.61
C ASP A 370 -9.48 9.04 -18.00
N THR A 371 -8.27 8.54 -17.74
CA THR A 371 -7.18 9.31 -17.10
C THR A 371 -5.98 9.56 -18.01
N PHE A 372 -6.05 9.14 -19.28
CA PHE A 372 -5.01 9.35 -20.28
C PHE A 372 -5.44 10.38 -21.31
N HIS A 373 -5.04 11.64 -21.11
CA HIS A 373 -5.39 12.75 -22.02
C HIS A 373 -4.26 13.11 -23.00
N MET A 374 -3.16 12.34 -22.99
CA MET A 374 -2.07 12.52 -23.93
C MET A 374 -2.46 12.07 -25.35
N GLN A 375 -1.78 12.63 -26.36
CA GLN A 375 -1.90 12.17 -27.75
C GLN A 375 -0.88 11.04 -28.02
N PRO A 376 -1.15 10.17 -29.03
CA PRO A 376 -0.17 9.20 -29.48
C PRO A 376 1.17 9.84 -29.83
N VAL A 377 2.27 9.22 -29.40
CA VAL A 377 3.62 9.74 -29.62
C VAL A 377 4.30 9.03 -30.78
N THR A 378 5.19 9.74 -31.47
CA THR A 378 6.06 9.17 -32.50
C THR A 378 7.49 9.12 -32.02
N ALA A 379 8.37 8.40 -32.71
CA ALA A 379 9.80 8.36 -32.41
C ALA A 379 10.43 9.76 -32.34
N ALA A 380 9.93 10.73 -33.12
CA ALA A 380 10.44 12.08 -33.13
C ALA A 380 10.19 12.82 -31.78
N ALA A 381 9.17 12.44 -31.02
CA ALA A 381 8.87 13.02 -29.72
C ALA A 381 9.95 12.77 -28.65
N PHE A 382 10.78 11.76 -28.86
CA PHE A 382 11.87 11.40 -27.93
C PHE A 382 13.24 11.97 -28.36
N ARG A 383 13.30 12.91 -29.32
CA ARG A 383 14.55 13.56 -29.69
C ARG A 383 14.98 14.53 -28.59
N ALA A 384 16.26 14.42 -28.20
CA ALA A 384 16.90 15.40 -27.34
C ALA A 384 17.67 16.41 -28.22
N ASP A 385 17.42 17.70 -28.03
CA ASP A 385 18.06 18.77 -28.81
C ASP A 385 19.45 19.13 -28.28
N ALA A 386 19.79 18.67 -27.07
CA ALA A 386 21.06 18.89 -26.39
C ALA A 386 21.46 17.66 -25.56
N PRO A 387 22.74 17.54 -25.13
CA PRO A 387 23.14 16.54 -24.15
C PRO A 387 22.31 16.67 -22.87
N CYS A 388 21.84 15.53 -22.33
CA CYS A 388 21.09 15.46 -21.09
C CYS A 388 21.88 14.70 -20.01
N HIS A 389 21.57 14.97 -18.74
CA HIS A 389 22.19 14.25 -17.61
C HIS A 389 21.87 12.76 -17.65
N VAL A 390 22.83 11.96 -17.17
CA VAL A 390 22.74 10.51 -17.01
C VAL A 390 22.50 10.22 -15.54
N ILE A 391 21.33 9.68 -15.24
CA ILE A 391 20.95 9.20 -13.92
C ILE A 391 21.64 7.85 -13.71
N GLY A 392 22.50 7.70 -12.71
CA GLY A 392 23.17 6.45 -12.37
C GLY A 392 22.36 5.69 -11.31
N MET A 393 21.92 4.47 -11.62
CA MET A 393 21.34 3.55 -10.63
C MET A 393 22.46 2.91 -9.80
N LEU A 394 22.24 2.79 -8.49
CA LEU A 394 23.12 2.07 -7.58
C LEU A 394 22.52 0.69 -7.27
N PRO A 395 23.30 -0.40 -7.39
CA PRO A 395 22.78 -1.75 -7.17
C PRO A 395 22.17 -1.92 -5.76
N GLY A 396 20.91 -2.34 -5.69
CA GLY A 396 20.21 -2.58 -4.44
C GLY A 396 19.73 -1.33 -3.69
N GLU A 397 19.89 -0.13 -4.30
CA GLU A 397 19.54 1.14 -3.67
C GLU A 397 18.44 1.87 -4.46
N LEU A 398 17.60 2.64 -3.75
CA LEU A 398 16.67 3.56 -4.40
C LEU A 398 17.31 4.92 -4.74
N ILE A 399 18.39 5.27 -4.08
CA ILE A 399 19.16 6.49 -4.37
C ILE A 399 19.90 6.36 -5.70
N THR A 400 20.15 7.49 -6.34
CA THR A 400 20.87 7.56 -7.62
C THR A 400 22.09 8.46 -7.52
N GLU A 401 22.91 8.47 -8.57
CA GLU A 401 24.06 9.37 -8.71
C GLU A 401 24.01 10.13 -10.04
N ASP A 402 24.84 11.15 -10.16
CA ASP A 402 25.02 11.89 -11.42
C ASP A 402 26.24 11.32 -12.17
N CYS A 403 25.99 10.63 -13.27
CA CYS A 403 27.01 10.06 -14.14
C CYS A 403 27.46 11.01 -15.27
N GLY A 404 27.17 12.32 -15.14
CA GLY A 404 27.51 13.32 -16.15
C GLY A 404 26.46 13.45 -17.25
N THR A 405 26.86 13.76 -18.49
CA THR A 405 25.95 14.00 -19.59
C THR A 405 26.21 13.09 -20.79
N ALA A 406 25.16 12.77 -21.54
CA ALA A 406 25.23 12.03 -22.79
C ALA A 406 24.47 12.77 -23.92
N ALA A 407 24.99 12.68 -25.16
CA ALA A 407 24.33 13.24 -26.34
C ALA A 407 23.47 12.21 -27.09
N GLY A 408 23.44 10.96 -26.64
CA GLY A 408 22.70 9.87 -27.29
C GLY A 408 22.78 8.56 -26.51
N ILE A 409 22.06 7.59 -27.00
CA ILE A 409 22.05 6.22 -26.47
C ILE A 409 23.40 5.54 -26.79
N ASP A 410 23.99 4.90 -25.79
CA ASP A 410 25.18 4.04 -25.93
C ASP A 410 24.93 2.72 -25.17
N VAL A 411 24.34 1.75 -25.86
CA VAL A 411 23.99 0.45 -25.28
C VAL A 411 25.22 -0.33 -24.75
N GLN A 412 26.41 -0.08 -25.33
CA GLN A 412 27.63 -0.75 -24.86
C GLN A 412 28.08 -0.24 -23.49
N LYS A 413 27.79 1.02 -23.19
CA LYS A 413 28.05 1.65 -21.89
C LYS A 413 26.84 1.63 -20.97
N ASP A 414 25.76 0.94 -21.35
CA ASP A 414 24.49 0.93 -20.64
C ASP A 414 23.89 2.35 -20.41
N ILE A 415 24.09 3.22 -21.40
CA ILE A 415 23.46 4.56 -21.42
C ILE A 415 22.20 4.47 -22.27
N LEU A 416 21.04 4.46 -21.60
CA LEU A 416 19.73 4.27 -22.22
C LEU A 416 18.94 5.56 -22.16
N LYS A 417 18.08 5.80 -23.14
CA LYS A 417 17.17 6.95 -23.10
C LYS A 417 16.01 6.66 -22.16
N ILE A 418 15.74 7.59 -21.25
CA ILE A 418 14.57 7.60 -20.38
C ILE A 418 13.74 8.84 -20.63
N ALA A 419 12.42 8.72 -20.60
CA ALA A 419 11.51 9.83 -20.79
C ALA A 419 10.28 9.70 -19.88
N VAL A 420 9.72 10.85 -19.46
CA VAL A 420 8.43 10.94 -18.77
C VAL A 420 7.49 11.82 -19.58
N ILE A 421 6.36 11.25 -19.98
CA ILE A 421 5.34 11.88 -20.80
C ILE A 421 4.19 12.33 -19.89
N GLU A 422 3.83 13.60 -19.93
CA GLU A 422 2.67 14.13 -19.21
C GLU A 422 1.38 13.54 -19.82
N ARG A 423 0.59 12.83 -19.00
CA ARG A 423 -0.61 12.13 -19.43
C ARG A 423 -1.92 12.70 -18.92
N HIS A 424 -1.88 13.60 -17.95
CA HIS A 424 -3.06 14.05 -17.20
C HIS A 424 -3.80 15.20 -17.87
N LYS A 425 -3.08 16.16 -18.45
CA LYS A 425 -3.62 17.45 -18.96
C LYS A 425 -3.48 17.60 -20.47
N GLY A 426 -2.86 16.60 -21.13
CA GLY A 426 -2.63 16.66 -22.57
C GLY A 426 -1.73 17.80 -23.02
N SER A 427 -0.80 18.23 -22.18
CA SER A 427 0.12 19.35 -22.47
C SER A 427 1.11 19.05 -23.59
N GLY A 428 1.29 17.77 -23.93
CA GLY A 428 2.31 17.30 -24.87
C GLY A 428 3.73 17.38 -24.32
N ARG A 429 3.92 17.68 -23.03
CA ARG A 429 5.23 17.79 -22.40
C ARG A 429 5.87 16.43 -22.23
N ILE A 430 7.15 16.34 -22.61
CA ILE A 430 7.98 15.13 -22.47
C ILE A 430 9.34 15.55 -21.92
N GLY A 431 9.65 15.11 -20.70
CA GLY A 431 10.99 15.26 -20.15
C GLY A 431 11.88 14.10 -20.61
N ILE A 432 13.10 14.41 -21.02
CA ILE A 432 14.06 13.45 -21.55
C ILE A 432 15.34 13.50 -20.72
N GLY A 433 15.92 12.31 -20.49
CA GLY A 433 17.22 12.13 -19.85
C GLY A 433 17.83 10.81 -20.29
N TYR A 434 18.91 10.42 -19.60
CA TYR A 434 19.53 9.11 -19.79
C TYR A 434 19.62 8.37 -18.46
N LEU A 435 19.59 7.04 -18.52
CA LEU A 435 19.71 6.15 -17.37
C LEU A 435 20.89 5.18 -17.60
N HIS A 436 21.70 4.99 -16.58
CA HIS A 436 22.78 4.00 -16.51
C HIS A 436 22.46 2.97 -15.41
N GLY A 437 22.81 1.72 -15.64
CA GLY A 437 22.64 0.64 -14.66
C GLY A 437 21.36 -0.21 -14.84
N TYR A 438 20.53 0.05 -15.86
CA TYR A 438 19.32 -0.71 -16.11
C TYR A 438 19.55 -2.00 -16.92
N GLY A 439 20.52 -1.99 -17.82
CA GLY A 439 21.02 -3.17 -18.54
C GLY A 439 20.33 -3.53 -19.85
N LEU A 440 19.26 -2.82 -20.25
CA LEU A 440 18.52 -3.10 -21.47
C LEU A 440 19.45 -3.03 -22.71
N ARG A 441 19.45 -4.08 -23.54
CA ARG A 441 20.30 -4.20 -24.72
C ARG A 441 19.56 -3.91 -26.02
N ARG A 442 18.26 -4.05 -26.04
CA ARG A 442 17.36 -3.80 -27.17
C ARG A 442 15.95 -3.57 -26.70
N GLY A 443 15.10 -2.96 -27.54
CA GLY A 443 13.70 -2.71 -27.22
C GLY A 443 13.47 -1.55 -26.26
N ALA A 444 12.26 -1.53 -25.68
CA ALA A 444 11.81 -0.52 -24.73
C ALA A 444 10.82 -1.09 -23.72
N VAL A 445 10.72 -0.40 -22.58
CA VAL A 445 9.76 -0.65 -21.50
C VAL A 445 9.03 0.64 -21.18
N ALA A 446 7.71 0.57 -20.98
CA ALA A 446 6.87 1.69 -20.56
C ALA A 446 5.98 1.29 -19.39
N ALA A 447 5.70 2.22 -18.47
CA ALA A 447 4.79 2.02 -17.34
C ALA A 447 4.05 3.32 -16.98
N SER A 448 2.76 3.21 -16.65
CA SER A 448 1.98 4.30 -16.04
C SER A 448 2.07 4.31 -14.51
N VAL A 449 2.64 3.26 -13.91
CA VAL A 449 2.99 3.23 -12.49
C VAL A 449 4.35 3.92 -12.36
N ALA A 450 4.35 5.17 -11.89
CA ALA A 450 5.53 6.03 -11.82
C ALA A 450 5.35 7.06 -10.69
N HIS A 451 5.84 6.71 -9.52
CA HIS A 451 5.60 7.44 -8.25
C HIS A 451 6.04 8.90 -8.30
N ASP A 452 5.26 9.84 -7.73
CA ASP A 452 3.88 9.67 -7.24
C ASP A 452 2.89 10.27 -8.26
N ALA A 453 3.40 11.09 -9.19
CA ALA A 453 2.55 11.78 -10.18
C ALA A 453 1.92 10.83 -11.21
N HIS A 454 2.42 9.60 -11.35
CA HIS A 454 1.96 8.58 -12.29
C HIS A 454 1.82 9.06 -13.73
N ASN A 455 2.78 9.86 -14.18
CA ASN A 455 2.97 10.13 -15.59
C ASN A 455 3.52 8.88 -16.30
N LEU A 456 3.43 8.83 -17.63
CA LEU A 456 3.92 7.69 -18.38
C LEU A 456 5.44 7.73 -18.50
N ILE A 457 6.13 6.79 -17.83
CA ILE A 457 7.58 6.64 -17.90
C ILE A 457 7.96 5.61 -18.96
N VAL A 458 9.00 5.90 -19.74
CA VAL A 458 9.48 5.04 -20.84
C VAL A 458 11.00 5.01 -20.85
N ILE A 459 11.57 3.80 -20.99
CA ILE A 459 13.01 3.60 -21.20
C ILE A 459 13.24 2.75 -22.43
N GLY A 460 14.27 3.05 -23.23
CA GLY A 460 14.55 2.26 -24.42
C GLY A 460 15.93 2.47 -25.02
N THR A 461 16.25 1.55 -25.94
CA THR A 461 17.48 1.55 -26.75
C THR A 461 17.30 2.24 -28.10
N ASN A 462 16.07 2.61 -28.44
CA ASN A 462 15.72 3.39 -29.65
C ASN A 462 14.33 4.01 -29.48
N GLU A 463 14.09 5.11 -30.16
CA GLU A 463 12.87 5.90 -30.05
C GLU A 463 11.64 5.22 -30.69
N ALA A 464 11.81 4.34 -31.65
CA ALA A 464 10.70 3.63 -32.29
C ALA A 464 10.06 2.62 -31.35
N ASP A 465 10.86 1.86 -30.61
CA ASP A 465 10.37 0.92 -29.60
C ASP A 465 9.79 1.67 -28.39
N MET A 466 10.38 2.82 -27.99
CA MET A 466 9.82 3.69 -26.95
C MET A 466 8.43 4.20 -27.34
N ALA A 467 8.24 4.64 -28.56
CA ALA A 467 6.94 5.09 -29.06
C ALA A 467 5.92 3.93 -29.11
N ALA A 468 6.33 2.75 -29.53
CA ALA A 468 5.46 1.58 -29.57
C ALA A 468 4.99 1.18 -28.17
N ALA A 469 5.90 1.11 -27.17
CA ALA A 469 5.58 0.78 -25.78
C ALA A 469 4.65 1.85 -25.16
N ALA A 470 4.96 3.13 -25.34
CA ALA A 470 4.14 4.24 -24.83
C ALA A 470 2.72 4.23 -25.39
N ASN A 471 2.58 4.06 -26.70
CA ASN A 471 1.28 4.04 -27.38
C ASN A 471 0.46 2.78 -26.99
N ARG A 472 1.11 1.69 -26.65
CA ARG A 472 0.41 0.50 -26.12
C ARG A 472 -0.20 0.81 -24.75
N VAL A 473 0.55 1.42 -23.83
CA VAL A 473 0.03 1.83 -22.52
C VAL A 473 -1.11 2.83 -22.66
N LEU A 474 -1.00 3.78 -23.60
CA LEU A 474 -2.10 4.71 -23.93
C LEU A 474 -3.35 3.96 -24.41
N ALA A 475 -3.20 3.01 -25.32
CA ALA A 475 -4.32 2.23 -25.88
C ALA A 475 -5.02 1.35 -24.83
N ASP A 476 -4.28 0.88 -23.83
CA ASP A 476 -4.80 0.09 -22.71
C ASP A 476 -5.38 0.97 -21.58
N HIS A 477 -5.39 2.30 -21.73
CA HIS A 477 -5.76 3.27 -20.68
C HIS A 477 -4.89 3.17 -19.41
N GLY A 478 -3.67 2.66 -19.54
CA GLY A 478 -2.70 2.48 -18.48
C GLY A 478 -2.11 1.08 -18.44
N GLY A 479 -1.04 0.94 -17.66
CA GLY A 479 -0.39 -0.34 -17.46
C GLY A 479 1.09 -0.34 -17.79
N ILE A 480 1.56 -1.53 -18.16
CA ILE A 480 2.96 -1.81 -18.49
C ILE A 480 3.02 -2.36 -19.91
N ALA A 481 4.05 -1.99 -20.67
CA ALA A 481 4.30 -2.59 -22.00
C ALA A 481 5.79 -2.79 -22.25
N VAL A 482 6.12 -3.91 -22.89
CA VAL A 482 7.47 -4.26 -23.38
C VAL A 482 7.43 -4.38 -24.88
N ALA A 483 8.31 -3.69 -25.60
CA ALA A 483 8.32 -3.63 -27.06
C ALA A 483 9.72 -3.89 -27.64
N GLU A 484 9.78 -4.51 -28.82
CA GLU A 484 10.99 -4.69 -29.63
C GLU A 484 10.61 -4.65 -31.10
N HIS A 485 11.40 -3.96 -31.94
CA HIS A 485 11.14 -3.77 -33.38
C HIS A 485 9.73 -3.21 -33.66
N ALA A 486 9.31 -2.23 -32.88
CA ALA A 486 7.98 -1.62 -32.88
C ALA A 486 6.81 -2.62 -32.70
N ARG A 487 7.08 -3.79 -32.13
CA ARG A 487 6.06 -4.80 -31.79
C ARG A 487 5.97 -4.97 -30.28
N ILE A 488 4.77 -5.13 -29.78
CA ILE A 488 4.54 -5.42 -28.37
C ILE A 488 4.82 -6.89 -28.10
N LEU A 489 5.68 -7.16 -27.13
CA LEU A 489 6.05 -8.49 -26.67
C LEU A 489 5.18 -8.95 -25.50
N ALA A 490 4.89 -8.03 -24.57
CA ALA A 490 4.01 -8.26 -23.42
C ALA A 490 3.37 -6.95 -23.00
N ALA A 491 2.19 -7.03 -22.38
CA ALA A 491 1.51 -5.90 -21.76
C ALA A 491 0.70 -6.35 -20.56
N VAL A 492 0.57 -5.44 -19.57
CA VAL A 492 -0.28 -5.57 -18.38
C VAL A 492 -1.22 -4.38 -18.36
N PRO A 493 -2.46 -4.51 -18.82
CA PRO A 493 -3.45 -3.42 -18.77
C PRO A 493 -3.84 -3.09 -17.33
N LEU A 494 -3.83 -1.79 -16.99
CA LEU A 494 -4.23 -1.26 -15.68
C LEU A 494 -5.20 -0.08 -15.91
N GLU A 495 -6.43 -0.42 -16.31
CA GLU A 495 -7.41 0.54 -16.82
C GLU A 495 -8.01 1.47 -15.75
N ILE A 496 -7.87 1.12 -14.45
CA ILE A 496 -8.37 1.97 -13.36
C ILE A 496 -7.25 2.95 -12.99
N ALA A 497 -7.42 4.19 -13.35
CA ALA A 497 -6.48 5.29 -13.11
C ALA A 497 -5.07 5.07 -13.72
N GLY A 498 -4.89 4.05 -14.55
CA GLY A 498 -3.57 3.60 -15.01
C GLY A 498 -2.76 2.86 -13.94
N LEU A 499 -3.38 2.40 -12.87
CA LEU A 499 -2.75 1.81 -11.68
C LEU A 499 -3.26 0.40 -11.37
N MET A 500 -4.54 0.13 -11.59
CA MET A 500 -5.19 -1.12 -11.19
C MET A 500 -5.99 -1.73 -12.35
N SER A 501 -6.15 -3.05 -12.31
CA SER A 501 -6.97 -3.82 -13.25
C SER A 501 -8.21 -4.40 -12.58
N THR A 502 -9.29 -4.58 -13.35
CA THR A 502 -10.47 -5.34 -12.92
C THR A 502 -10.28 -6.85 -13.07
N ALA A 503 -9.22 -7.29 -13.75
CA ALA A 503 -8.89 -8.70 -13.93
C ALA A 503 -8.56 -9.38 -12.59
N PRO A 504 -8.75 -10.71 -12.49
CA PRO A 504 -8.31 -11.49 -11.34
C PRO A 504 -6.81 -11.37 -11.07
N LEU A 505 -6.41 -11.47 -9.80
CA LEU A 505 -5.02 -11.30 -9.37
C LEU A 505 -4.06 -12.27 -10.08
N ASP A 506 -4.45 -13.53 -10.26
CA ASP A 506 -3.67 -14.55 -10.96
C ASP A 506 -3.44 -14.21 -12.44
N THR A 507 -4.42 -13.59 -13.06
CA THR A 507 -4.32 -13.11 -14.44
C THR A 507 -3.33 -11.95 -14.55
N VAL A 508 -3.42 -10.97 -13.64
CA VAL A 508 -2.48 -9.84 -13.59
C VAL A 508 -1.07 -10.33 -13.27
N ASP A 509 -0.91 -11.27 -12.32
CA ASP A 509 0.39 -11.89 -12.01
C ASP A 509 1.00 -12.59 -13.23
N THR A 510 0.19 -13.38 -13.94
CA THR A 510 0.66 -14.08 -15.16
C THR A 510 1.16 -13.09 -16.22
N GLN A 511 0.42 -12.01 -16.46
CA GLN A 511 0.79 -10.96 -17.41
C GLN A 511 2.06 -10.21 -16.95
N LEU A 512 2.17 -9.93 -15.65
CA LEU A 512 3.33 -9.24 -15.07
C LEU A 512 4.61 -10.10 -15.16
N GLU A 513 4.52 -11.38 -14.84
CA GLU A 513 5.65 -12.31 -14.94
C GLU A 513 6.09 -12.51 -16.41
N GLU A 514 5.13 -12.56 -17.37
CA GLU A 514 5.47 -12.56 -18.79
C GLU A 514 6.17 -11.26 -19.20
N ALA A 515 5.67 -10.11 -18.76
CA ALA A 515 6.31 -8.83 -19.05
C ALA A 515 7.73 -8.74 -18.45
N LYS A 516 7.94 -9.22 -17.21
CA LYS A 516 9.27 -9.34 -16.59
C LYS A 516 10.19 -10.26 -17.39
N ALA A 517 9.68 -11.43 -17.79
CA ALA A 517 10.45 -12.38 -18.59
C ALA A 517 10.91 -11.75 -19.91
N GLN A 518 10.04 -10.99 -20.60
CA GLN A 518 10.40 -10.28 -21.82
C GLN A 518 11.44 -9.17 -21.54
N ALA A 519 11.28 -8.37 -20.50
CA ALA A 519 12.24 -7.33 -20.13
C ALA A 519 13.63 -7.93 -19.84
N PHE A 520 13.71 -9.03 -19.10
CA PHE A 520 14.96 -9.75 -18.84
C PHE A 520 15.57 -10.34 -20.12
N ARG A 521 14.74 -10.85 -21.05
CA ARG A 521 15.20 -11.33 -22.36
C ARG A 521 15.81 -10.20 -23.21
N LEU A 522 15.29 -9.00 -23.07
CA LEU A 522 15.81 -7.80 -23.73
C LEU A 522 17.07 -7.24 -23.06
N GLY A 523 17.48 -7.76 -21.90
CA GLY A 523 18.76 -7.47 -21.28
C GLY A 523 18.70 -6.76 -19.93
N VAL A 524 17.53 -6.42 -19.40
CA VAL A 524 17.39 -5.81 -18.08
C VAL A 524 18.10 -6.67 -17.02
N HIS A 525 18.81 -6.04 -16.10
CA HIS A 525 19.56 -6.75 -15.06
C HIS A 525 18.66 -7.58 -14.16
N ARG A 526 19.03 -8.87 -13.95
CA ARG A 526 18.22 -9.80 -13.12
C ARG A 526 18.23 -9.48 -11.63
N GLY A 527 19.05 -8.53 -11.20
CA GLY A 527 19.13 -8.08 -9.80
C GLY A 527 18.15 -6.96 -9.44
N ILE A 528 17.30 -6.54 -10.41
CA ILE A 528 16.30 -5.49 -10.19
C ILE A 528 14.93 -5.97 -10.67
N ASP A 529 13.86 -5.41 -10.10
CA ASP A 529 12.53 -5.49 -10.71
C ASP A 529 12.44 -4.45 -11.84
N PRO A 530 12.17 -4.85 -13.11
CA PRO A 530 12.20 -3.94 -14.25
C PRO A 530 11.25 -2.74 -14.10
N PHE A 531 10.06 -2.97 -13.55
CA PHE A 531 8.99 -1.98 -13.55
C PHE A 531 9.00 -1.15 -12.27
N MET A 532 9.18 -1.79 -11.12
CA MET A 532 9.29 -1.10 -9.83
C MET A 532 10.50 -0.17 -9.80
N THR A 533 11.67 -0.64 -10.26
CA THR A 533 12.86 0.21 -10.35
C THR A 533 12.61 1.42 -11.24
N LEU A 534 11.91 1.23 -12.37
CA LEU A 534 11.57 2.30 -13.28
C LEU A 534 10.60 3.30 -12.64
N SER A 535 9.62 2.83 -11.85
CA SER A 535 8.62 3.70 -11.22
C SER A 535 9.24 4.70 -10.24
N PHE A 536 10.28 4.29 -9.50
CA PHE A 536 10.99 5.18 -8.58
C PHE A 536 11.92 6.20 -9.26
N MET A 537 12.24 6.01 -10.55
CA MET A 537 13.07 7.00 -11.27
C MET A 537 12.38 8.35 -11.45
N SER A 538 11.06 8.40 -11.34
CA SER A 538 10.27 9.64 -11.42
C SER A 538 9.92 10.27 -10.08
N LEU A 539 10.29 9.69 -8.93
CA LEU A 539 9.94 10.18 -7.60
C LEU A 539 10.91 11.28 -7.11
N PRO A 540 10.55 12.57 -7.17
CA PRO A 540 11.48 13.68 -6.97
C PRO A 540 11.76 14.03 -5.50
N VAL A 541 11.49 13.09 -4.58
CA VAL A 541 11.81 13.21 -3.15
C VAL A 541 12.99 12.33 -2.73
N ILE A 542 13.39 11.35 -3.57
CA ILE A 542 14.55 10.48 -3.31
C ILE A 542 15.79 11.03 -4.03
N PRO A 543 16.93 11.28 -3.32
CA PRO A 543 18.18 11.73 -3.94
C PRO A 543 18.78 10.70 -4.92
N LYS A 544 19.67 11.08 -5.86
CA LYS A 544 20.14 12.43 -6.16
C LYS A 544 19.42 13.01 -7.38
N LEU A 545 19.42 12.30 -8.52
CA LEU A 545 18.80 12.72 -9.78
C LEU A 545 17.52 11.92 -10.04
N ARG A 546 16.48 12.60 -10.54
CA ARG A 546 15.22 11.99 -10.97
C ARG A 546 14.79 12.55 -12.33
N ILE A 547 13.95 11.80 -13.03
CA ILE A 547 13.36 12.26 -14.29
C ILE A 547 11.92 12.73 -14.05
N THR A 548 11.56 13.88 -14.60
CA THR A 548 10.20 14.45 -14.54
C THR A 548 9.71 14.75 -15.94
N THR A 549 8.47 15.15 -16.10
CA THR A 549 7.93 15.65 -17.38
C THR A 549 8.67 16.88 -17.92
N ARG A 550 9.50 17.52 -17.10
CA ARG A 550 10.28 18.73 -17.43
C ARG A 550 11.74 18.44 -17.70
N GLY A 551 12.19 17.19 -17.56
CA GLY A 551 13.58 16.77 -17.71
C GLY A 551 14.17 16.26 -16.41
N VAL A 552 15.51 16.19 -16.35
CA VAL A 552 16.24 15.69 -15.19
C VAL A 552 16.24 16.74 -14.07
N TYR A 553 15.99 16.26 -12.86
CA TYR A 553 15.87 17.06 -11.64
C TYR A 553 16.90 16.65 -10.59
N ASP A 554 17.66 17.62 -10.07
CA ASP A 554 18.53 17.43 -8.92
C ASP A 554 17.73 17.67 -7.63
N VAL A 555 17.42 16.57 -6.93
CA VAL A 555 16.60 16.58 -5.70
C VAL A 555 17.29 17.38 -4.58
N ASN A 556 18.62 17.27 -4.47
CA ASN A 556 19.38 17.96 -3.41
C ASN A 556 19.40 19.49 -3.62
N ARG A 557 19.50 19.92 -4.88
CA ARG A 557 19.49 21.34 -5.25
C ARG A 557 18.10 21.90 -5.51
N GLN A 558 17.09 21.04 -5.60
CA GLN A 558 15.70 21.39 -5.93
C GLN A 558 15.58 22.17 -7.24
N GLN A 559 16.27 21.74 -8.29
CA GLN A 559 16.29 22.42 -9.59
C GLN A 559 16.36 21.44 -10.77
N LEU A 560 15.78 21.85 -11.89
CA LEU A 560 15.98 21.19 -13.19
C LEU A 560 17.41 21.46 -13.70
N ILE A 561 18.04 20.44 -14.32
CA ILE A 561 19.42 20.49 -14.82
C ILE A 561 19.50 20.00 -16.27
#